data_8df8f98731a2e22cba7cf677a99127bc
#
_entry.id   8df8f98731a2e22cba7cf677a99127bc
#
_cell.length_a   1.000
_cell.length_b   1.000
_cell.length_c   1.000
_cell.angle_alpha   90.00
_cell.angle_beta   90.00
_cell.angle_gamma   90.00
#
_symmetry.space_group_name_H-M   'P 1'
#
loop_
_entity.id
_entity.type
_entity.pdbx_description
1 polymer ?
#
loop_
_entity_poly.entity_id
_entity_poly.type
_entity_poly.pdbx_seq_one_letter_code
_entity_poly.pdbx_strand_id
1 'polypeptide(L)'
;ALTEADIPAYNALVLDGDRNRWWGYDDVGGLGGPVEERSFFEVAQRDFENRLAVNFAVRLDGKLIGEAVLYNFDYRGGAELGCRIDKAYAGNGYGTEAFRCAAEWGLYQVNLSRIVAKCYKENEASYKMLSACMRRNGEDETFFYFEKLV
;
A
#
# COMPACT_ATOMS: atom_id res chain seq x y z
N ALA A 1 -4.86 -8.80 -8.33
CA ALA A 1 -5.56 -8.99 -7.06
C ALA A 1 -4.86 -10.07 -6.23
N LEU A 2 -5.07 -10.03 -4.92
CA LEU A 2 -4.72 -11.13 -4.00
C LEU A 2 -5.61 -12.34 -4.28
N THR A 3 -5.08 -13.53 -4.12
CA THR A 3 -5.79 -14.80 -4.25
C THR A 3 -5.61 -15.67 -3.00
N GLU A 4 -6.41 -16.70 -2.83
CA GLU A 4 -6.26 -17.62 -1.69
C GLU A 4 -4.88 -18.28 -1.64
N ALA A 5 -4.25 -18.54 -2.78
CA ALA A 5 -2.90 -19.09 -2.85
C ALA A 5 -1.83 -18.14 -2.24
N ASP A 6 -2.14 -16.86 -2.12
CA ASP A 6 -1.23 -15.86 -1.54
C ASP A 6 -1.26 -15.82 -0.01
N ILE A 7 -2.24 -16.45 0.64
CA ILE A 7 -2.47 -16.33 2.09
C ILE A 7 -1.20 -16.55 2.91
N PRO A 8 -0.41 -17.62 2.71
CA PRO A 8 0.81 -17.81 3.51
C PRO A 8 1.83 -16.67 3.32
N ALA A 9 2.09 -16.26 2.09
CA ALA A 9 3.04 -15.18 1.79
C ALA A 9 2.51 -13.81 2.26
N TYR A 10 1.21 -13.58 2.13
CA TYR A 10 0.56 -12.36 2.60
C TYR A 10 0.60 -12.25 4.12
N ASN A 11 0.30 -13.33 4.84
CA ASN A 11 0.44 -13.35 6.30
C ASN A 11 1.87 -13.09 6.75
N ALA A 12 2.86 -13.66 6.09
CA ALA A 12 4.27 -13.40 6.39
C ALA A 12 4.63 -11.92 6.22
N LEU A 13 4.11 -11.27 5.17
CA LEU A 13 4.30 -9.85 4.91
C LEU A 13 3.61 -8.98 5.97
N VAL A 14 2.35 -9.27 6.29
CA VAL A 14 1.54 -8.51 7.27
C VAL A 14 2.10 -8.65 8.68
N LEU A 15 2.64 -9.80 9.04
CA LEU A 15 3.20 -10.07 10.38
C LEU A 15 4.66 -9.65 10.53
N ASP A 16 5.33 -9.20 9.47
CA ASP A 16 6.70 -8.68 9.57
C ASP A 16 6.71 -7.31 10.24
N GLY A 17 7.11 -7.28 11.52
CA GLY A 17 7.14 -6.06 12.31
C GLY A 17 8.06 -4.98 11.76
N ASP A 18 9.17 -5.35 11.09
CA ASP A 18 10.09 -4.38 10.47
C ASP A 18 9.43 -3.69 9.27
N ARG A 19 8.60 -4.40 8.51
CA ARG A 19 7.86 -3.83 7.38
C ARG A 19 6.66 -3.02 7.83
N ASN A 20 5.96 -3.47 8.87
CA ASN A 20 4.73 -2.84 9.36
C ASN A 20 4.97 -1.67 10.30
N ARG A 21 6.16 -1.48 10.79
CA ARG A 21 6.55 -0.34 11.62
C ARG A 21 6.10 1.02 11.05
N TRP A 22 6.09 1.12 9.72
CA TRP A 22 5.74 2.33 8.98
C TRP A 22 4.45 2.21 8.17
N TRP A 23 3.71 1.11 8.34
CA TRP A 23 2.51 0.84 7.57
C TRP A 23 1.31 1.64 8.10
N GLY A 24 0.55 2.26 7.21
CA GLY A 24 -0.55 3.14 7.57
C GLY A 24 -1.95 2.56 7.32
N TYR A 25 -2.06 1.43 6.62
CA TYR A 25 -3.32 0.76 6.36
C TYR A 25 -3.62 -0.27 7.46
N ASP A 26 -4.89 -0.34 7.91
CA ASP A 26 -5.31 -1.24 8.98
C ASP A 26 -5.68 -2.62 8.41
N ASP A 27 -4.73 -3.54 8.43
CA ASP A 27 -4.93 -4.92 7.98
C ASP A 27 -5.86 -5.76 8.89
N VAL A 28 -6.16 -5.26 10.08
CA VAL A 28 -7.01 -5.96 11.07
C VAL A 28 -8.33 -5.25 11.34
N GLY A 29 -8.58 -4.15 10.66
CA GLY A 29 -9.73 -3.29 10.88
C GLY A 29 -11.06 -4.02 10.93
N GLY A 30 -11.72 -3.92 12.09
CA GLY A 30 -13.04 -4.51 12.28
C GLY A 30 -13.07 -6.03 12.48
N LEU A 31 -11.94 -6.70 12.71
CA LEU A 31 -11.92 -8.09 13.16
C LEU A 31 -12.38 -8.15 14.61
N GLY A 32 -13.57 -8.66 14.84
CA GLY A 32 -14.17 -8.77 16.18
C GLY A 32 -13.73 -10.00 16.99
N GLY A 33 -12.67 -10.69 16.57
CA GLY A 33 -12.23 -11.95 17.18
C GLY A 33 -10.72 -12.21 16.98
N PRO A 34 -10.26 -13.43 17.32
CA PRO A 34 -8.87 -13.81 17.13
C PRO A 34 -8.48 -13.77 15.65
N VAL A 35 -7.24 -13.34 15.38
CA VAL A 35 -6.68 -13.32 14.02
C VAL A 35 -6.39 -14.76 13.58
N GLU A 36 -7.13 -15.24 12.61
CA GLU A 36 -6.96 -16.54 11.97
C GLU A 36 -6.10 -16.43 10.71
N GLU A 37 -5.65 -17.56 10.16
CA GLU A 37 -4.82 -17.61 8.95
C GLU A 37 -5.41 -16.82 7.78
N ARG A 38 -6.74 -16.84 7.60
CA ARG A 38 -7.45 -16.15 6.51
C ARG A 38 -7.80 -14.68 6.82
N SER A 39 -7.62 -14.22 8.05
CA SER A 39 -8.16 -12.94 8.50
C SER A 39 -7.70 -11.74 7.66
N PHE A 40 -6.41 -11.65 7.36
CA PHE A 40 -5.87 -10.53 6.56
C PHE A 40 -6.37 -10.55 5.11
N PHE A 41 -6.46 -11.74 4.51
CA PHE A 41 -7.01 -11.91 3.18
C PHE A 41 -8.49 -11.52 3.14
N GLU A 42 -9.28 -11.95 4.13
CA GLU A 42 -10.70 -11.62 4.24
C GLU A 42 -10.94 -10.12 4.47
N VAL A 43 -10.09 -9.45 5.25
CA VAL A 43 -10.14 -7.98 5.40
C VAL A 43 -9.92 -7.30 4.05
N ALA A 44 -8.91 -7.70 3.29
CA ALA A 44 -8.64 -7.12 1.97
C ALA A 44 -9.82 -7.34 1.00
N GLN A 45 -10.44 -8.53 1.01
CA GLN A 45 -11.62 -8.82 0.18
C GLN A 45 -12.83 -7.98 0.59
N ARG A 46 -13.13 -7.93 1.88
CA ARG A 46 -14.22 -7.13 2.43
C ARG A 46 -14.06 -5.64 2.10
N ASP A 47 -12.85 -5.12 2.27
CA ASP A 47 -12.59 -3.71 2.03
C ASP A 47 -12.71 -3.36 0.55
N PHE A 48 -12.34 -4.28 -0.34
CA PHE A 48 -12.58 -4.12 -1.77
C PHE A 48 -14.08 -4.13 -2.10
N GLU A 49 -14.83 -5.08 -1.57
CA GLU A 49 -16.30 -5.18 -1.76
C GLU A 49 -17.02 -3.93 -1.26
N ASN A 50 -16.59 -3.39 -0.14
CA ASN A 50 -17.14 -2.17 0.47
C ASN A 50 -16.57 -0.88 -0.14
N ARG A 51 -15.71 -0.96 -1.14
CA ARG A 51 -15.05 0.19 -1.80
C ARG A 51 -14.22 1.05 -0.84
N LEU A 52 -13.66 0.44 0.19
CA LEU A 52 -12.82 1.11 1.19
C LEU A 52 -11.34 1.07 0.81
N ALA A 53 -10.89 0.02 0.15
CA ALA A 53 -9.51 -0.15 -0.29
C ALA A 53 -9.40 -1.03 -1.53
N VAL A 54 -8.28 -0.86 -2.25
CA VAL A 54 -7.86 -1.75 -3.35
C VAL A 54 -6.46 -2.24 -3.05
N ASN A 55 -6.34 -3.53 -2.75
CA ASN A 55 -5.05 -4.18 -2.49
C ASN A 55 -4.50 -4.80 -3.78
N PHE A 56 -3.37 -4.29 -4.25
CA PHE A 56 -2.65 -4.82 -5.41
C PHE A 56 -1.57 -5.78 -4.93
N ALA A 57 -1.64 -7.03 -5.39
CA ALA A 57 -0.54 -7.97 -5.19
C ALA A 57 0.66 -7.57 -6.06
N VAL A 58 1.82 -7.41 -5.45
CA VAL A 58 3.09 -7.23 -6.18
C VAL A 58 3.72 -8.61 -6.35
N ARG A 59 3.96 -9.02 -7.60
CA ARG A 59 4.48 -10.35 -7.93
C ARG A 59 5.79 -10.28 -8.67
N LEU A 60 6.68 -11.18 -8.34
CA LEU A 60 7.90 -11.47 -9.09
C LEU A 60 7.88 -12.96 -9.47
N ASP A 61 7.90 -13.26 -10.76
CA ASP A 61 7.82 -14.62 -11.29
C ASP A 61 6.66 -15.44 -10.70
N GLY A 62 5.49 -14.79 -10.55
CA GLY A 62 4.28 -15.38 -9.99
C GLY A 62 4.20 -15.44 -8.47
N LYS A 63 5.29 -15.17 -7.76
CA LYS A 63 5.35 -15.16 -6.29
C LYS A 63 4.97 -13.80 -5.74
N LEU A 64 4.13 -13.76 -4.70
CA LEU A 64 3.84 -12.55 -3.96
C LEU A 64 5.08 -12.07 -3.20
N ILE A 65 5.51 -10.84 -3.48
CA ILE A 65 6.65 -10.19 -2.83
C ILE A 65 6.29 -8.89 -2.12
N GLY A 66 5.05 -8.43 -2.21
CA GLY A 66 4.60 -7.20 -1.58
C GLY A 66 3.18 -6.84 -1.97
N GLU A 67 2.76 -5.67 -1.53
CA GLU A 67 1.48 -5.08 -1.91
C GLU A 67 1.56 -3.56 -2.05
N ALA A 68 0.68 -3.01 -2.88
CA ALA A 68 0.33 -1.60 -2.88
C ALA A 68 -1.15 -1.47 -2.55
N VAL A 69 -1.53 -0.49 -1.76
CA VAL A 69 -2.92 -0.30 -1.33
C VAL A 69 -3.36 1.13 -1.59
N LEU A 70 -4.45 1.29 -2.35
CA LEU A 70 -5.21 2.52 -2.44
C LEU A 70 -6.33 2.48 -1.40
N TYR A 71 -6.41 3.49 -0.55
CA TYR A 71 -7.38 3.58 0.54
C TYR A 71 -7.70 5.04 0.88
N ASN A 72 -8.54 5.28 1.88
CA ASN A 72 -8.97 6.63 2.27
C ASN A 72 -9.50 7.44 1.07
N PHE A 73 -10.40 6.84 0.28
CA PHE A 73 -11.06 7.52 -0.83
C PHE A 73 -11.93 8.65 -0.31
N ASP A 74 -11.76 9.85 -0.86
CA ASP A 74 -12.56 11.01 -0.51
C ASP A 74 -13.55 11.39 -1.62
N TYR A 75 -14.56 12.22 -1.26
CA TYR A 75 -15.59 12.67 -2.19
C TYR A 75 -15.09 13.68 -3.24
N ARG A 76 -13.84 14.11 -3.16
CA ARG A 76 -13.20 15.02 -4.11
C ARG A 76 -12.35 14.30 -5.15
N GLY A 77 -12.44 12.97 -5.17
CA GLY A 77 -11.65 12.14 -6.07
C GLY A 77 -10.20 11.94 -5.63
N GLY A 78 -9.93 12.07 -4.34
CA GLY A 78 -8.64 11.77 -3.75
C GLY A 78 -8.57 10.37 -3.15
N ALA A 79 -7.37 9.82 -3.05
CA ALA A 79 -7.07 8.61 -2.30
C ALA A 79 -5.64 8.65 -1.76
N GLU A 80 -5.38 7.84 -0.74
CA GLU A 80 -4.03 7.62 -0.20
C GLU A 80 -3.45 6.32 -0.77
N LEU A 81 -2.16 6.30 -1.06
CA LEU A 81 -1.46 5.12 -1.58
C LEU A 81 -0.30 4.75 -0.67
N GLY A 82 -0.28 3.50 -0.23
CA GLY A 82 0.83 2.87 0.47
C GLY A 82 1.41 1.71 -0.33
N CYS A 83 2.67 1.38 -0.07
CA CYS A 83 3.35 0.22 -0.67
C CYS A 83 4.35 -0.36 0.31
N ARG A 84 4.39 -1.69 0.38
CA ARG A 84 5.41 -2.42 1.14
C ARG A 84 5.89 -3.62 0.32
N ILE A 85 7.19 -3.90 0.40
CA ILE A 85 7.85 -5.04 -0.24
C ILE A 85 8.49 -5.90 0.85
N ASP A 86 8.39 -7.21 0.71
CA ASP A 86 9.09 -8.17 1.57
C ASP A 86 10.57 -7.82 1.63
N LYS A 87 11.14 -7.81 2.82
CA LYS A 87 12.54 -7.43 3.07
C LYS A 87 13.54 -8.23 2.24
N ALA A 88 13.25 -9.48 1.91
CA ALA A 88 14.09 -10.32 1.06
C ALA A 88 14.23 -9.77 -0.37
N TYR A 89 13.33 -8.91 -0.80
CA TYR A 89 13.28 -8.30 -2.15
C TYR A 89 13.52 -6.79 -2.14
N ALA A 90 13.85 -6.21 -0.99
CA ALA A 90 14.09 -4.79 -0.84
C ALA A 90 15.35 -4.34 -1.60
N GLY A 91 15.39 -3.06 -1.99
CA GLY A 91 16.57 -2.46 -2.65
C GLY A 91 16.72 -2.77 -4.14
N ASN A 92 15.71 -3.36 -4.79
CA ASN A 92 15.73 -3.73 -6.23
C ASN A 92 14.81 -2.85 -7.10
N GLY A 93 14.19 -1.81 -6.54
CA GLY A 93 13.27 -0.93 -7.29
C GLY A 93 11.85 -1.45 -7.45
N TYR A 94 11.51 -2.63 -6.95
CA TYR A 94 10.18 -3.22 -7.06
C TYR A 94 9.09 -2.37 -6.40
N GLY A 95 9.38 -1.81 -5.24
CA GLY A 95 8.45 -0.90 -4.55
C GLY A 95 8.14 0.35 -5.36
N THR A 96 9.15 0.96 -5.97
CA THR A 96 8.99 2.15 -6.81
C THR A 96 8.16 1.83 -8.06
N GLU A 97 8.41 0.70 -8.71
CA GLU A 97 7.64 0.25 -9.87
C GLU A 97 6.18 -0.03 -9.50
N ALA A 98 5.95 -0.80 -8.43
CA ALA A 98 4.61 -1.14 -7.96
C ALA A 98 3.82 0.11 -7.55
N PHE A 99 4.45 1.01 -6.81
CA PHE A 99 3.85 2.27 -6.38
C PHE A 99 3.43 3.14 -7.57
N ARG A 100 4.32 3.28 -8.57
CA ARG A 100 4.02 4.04 -9.79
C ARG A 100 2.85 3.44 -10.56
N CYS A 101 2.85 2.13 -10.78
CA CYS A 101 1.76 1.44 -11.47
C CYS A 101 0.42 1.59 -10.75
N ALA A 102 0.40 1.45 -9.42
CA ALA A 102 -0.83 1.62 -8.64
C ALA A 102 -1.34 3.07 -8.68
N ALA A 103 -0.44 4.06 -8.61
CA ALA A 103 -0.80 5.47 -8.74
C ALA A 103 -1.40 5.78 -10.13
N GLU A 104 -0.77 5.32 -11.18
CA GLU A 104 -1.26 5.51 -12.56
C GLU A 104 -2.61 4.82 -12.77
N TRP A 105 -2.77 3.62 -12.23
CA TRP A 105 -4.07 2.93 -12.27
C TRP A 105 -5.16 3.75 -11.58
N GLY A 106 -4.91 4.28 -10.41
CA GLY A 106 -5.87 5.12 -9.67
C GLY A 106 -6.25 6.37 -10.45
N LEU A 107 -5.27 7.08 -11.01
CA LEU A 107 -5.51 8.32 -11.76
C LEU A 107 -6.23 8.06 -13.09
N TYR A 108 -5.82 7.04 -13.86
CA TYR A 108 -6.27 6.89 -15.25
C TYR A 108 -7.33 5.81 -15.46
N GLN A 109 -7.46 4.82 -14.57
CA GLN A 109 -8.48 3.76 -14.68
C GLN A 109 -9.68 4.01 -13.75
N VAL A 110 -9.46 4.59 -12.58
CA VAL A 110 -10.51 4.93 -11.62
C VAL A 110 -10.93 6.39 -11.72
N ASN A 111 -10.19 7.20 -12.48
CA ASN A 111 -10.41 8.64 -12.65
C ASN A 111 -10.26 9.43 -11.33
N LEU A 112 -9.33 9.06 -10.49
CA LEU A 112 -8.97 9.88 -9.36
C LEU A 112 -8.30 11.17 -9.85
N SER A 113 -8.61 12.28 -9.22
CA SER A 113 -7.97 13.56 -9.53
C SER A 113 -6.63 13.75 -8.81
N ARG A 114 -6.46 13.04 -7.68
CA ARG A 114 -5.29 13.18 -6.81
C ARG A 114 -5.00 11.90 -6.04
N ILE A 115 -3.73 11.57 -5.95
CA ILE A 115 -3.23 10.55 -5.02
C ILE A 115 -2.26 11.21 -4.06
N VAL A 116 -2.42 10.93 -2.77
CA VAL A 116 -1.53 11.40 -1.71
C VAL A 116 -0.80 10.23 -1.07
N ALA A 117 0.35 10.52 -0.51
CA ALA A 117 1.11 9.56 0.28
C ALA A 117 1.92 10.32 1.34
N LYS A 118 2.32 9.61 2.38
CA LYS A 118 3.20 10.14 3.42
C LYS A 118 4.23 9.09 3.82
N CYS A 119 5.35 9.54 4.32
CA CYS A 119 6.31 8.67 4.99
C CYS A 119 6.85 9.33 6.25
N TYR A 120 7.19 8.51 7.22
CA TYR A 120 7.95 8.97 8.38
C TYR A 120 9.28 9.56 7.96
N LYS A 121 9.72 10.61 8.62
CA LYS A 121 10.98 11.31 8.29
C LYS A 121 12.21 10.40 8.39
N GLU A 122 12.16 9.40 9.27
CA GLU A 122 13.23 8.41 9.45
C GLU A 122 13.22 7.30 8.39
N ASN A 123 12.16 7.17 7.60
CA ASN A 123 12.04 6.13 6.59
C ASN A 123 12.63 6.58 5.24
N GLU A 124 13.94 6.51 5.13
CA GLU A 124 14.67 6.93 3.92
C GLU A 124 14.28 6.15 2.66
N ALA A 125 13.99 4.86 2.80
CA ALA A 125 13.59 4.02 1.67
C ALA A 125 12.26 4.49 1.06
N SER A 126 11.25 4.77 1.90
CA SER A 126 9.98 5.34 1.47
C SER A 126 10.15 6.74 0.89
N TYR A 127 10.99 7.58 1.50
CA TYR A 127 11.26 8.91 0.98
C TYR A 127 11.81 8.86 -0.45
N LYS A 128 12.77 7.98 -0.73
CA LYS A 128 13.34 7.78 -2.07
C LYS A 128 12.28 7.28 -3.07
N MET A 129 11.47 6.31 -2.67
CA MET A 129 10.38 5.78 -3.49
C MET A 129 9.36 6.86 -3.84
N LEU A 130 8.88 7.60 -2.84
CA LEU A 130 7.89 8.66 -3.04
C LEU A 130 8.44 9.81 -3.88
N SER A 131 9.67 10.23 -3.63
CA SER A 131 10.33 11.29 -4.43
C SER A 131 10.50 10.90 -5.90
N ALA A 132 10.66 9.61 -6.21
CA ALA A 132 10.75 9.13 -7.59
C ALA A 132 9.39 9.08 -8.31
N CYS A 133 8.29 9.06 -7.58
CA CYS A 133 6.93 8.84 -8.13
C CYS A 133 6.01 10.06 -8.02
N MET A 134 6.24 10.94 -7.06
CA MET A 134 5.33 12.01 -6.66
C MET A 134 6.09 13.31 -6.36
N ARG A 135 5.33 14.40 -6.26
CA ARG A 135 5.86 15.69 -5.80
C ARG A 135 5.66 15.83 -4.29
N ARG A 136 6.71 16.22 -3.59
CA ARG A 136 6.58 16.61 -2.18
C ARG A 136 5.76 17.91 -2.08
N ASN A 137 4.78 17.93 -1.19
CA ASN A 137 3.88 19.09 -1.01
C ASN A 137 3.78 19.59 0.42
N GLY A 138 4.51 19.00 1.36
CA GLY A 138 4.53 19.47 2.74
C GLY A 138 5.26 18.55 3.70
N GLU A 139 5.27 18.96 4.94
CA GLU A 139 5.79 18.19 6.07
C GLU A 139 5.20 18.70 7.38
N ASP A 140 5.21 17.83 8.40
CA ASP A 140 5.03 18.19 9.80
C ASP A 140 6.21 17.69 10.64
N GLU A 141 6.04 17.55 11.96
CA GLU A 141 7.11 17.06 12.83
C GLU A 141 7.46 15.59 12.58
N THR A 142 6.51 14.79 12.08
CA THR A 142 6.59 13.33 11.96
C THR A 142 6.75 12.86 10.52
N PHE A 143 6.04 13.49 9.57
CA PHE A 143 5.90 13.01 8.20
C PHE A 143 6.38 14.01 7.16
N PHE A 144 6.85 13.48 6.02
CA PHE A 144 6.84 14.16 4.73
C PHE A 144 5.56 13.76 3.95
N TYR A 145 4.96 14.75 3.29
CA TYR A 145 3.75 14.57 2.48
C TYR A 145 4.05 14.72 1.00
N PHE A 146 3.39 13.87 0.21
CA PHE A 146 3.56 13.82 -1.24
C PHE A 146 2.20 13.78 -1.93
N GLU A 147 2.17 14.26 -3.18
CA GLU A 147 0.99 14.17 -4.04
C GLU A 147 1.36 13.90 -5.50
N LYS A 148 0.44 13.26 -6.20
CA LYS A 148 0.44 13.14 -7.66
C LYS A 148 -0.95 13.51 -8.17
N LEU A 149 -0.97 14.43 -9.13
CA LEU A 149 -2.19 14.89 -9.81
C LEU A 149 -2.26 14.27 -11.21
N VAL A 150 -3.45 14.28 -11.80
CA VAL A 150 -3.65 13.92 -13.22
C VAL A 150 -2.85 14.86 -14.11
#